data_8a6f05fae22f961a498834f2ede1e316
#
_entry.id   8a6f05fae22f961a498834f2ede1e316
#
_cell.length_a   1.000
_cell.length_b   1.000
_cell.length_c   1.000
_cell.angle_alpha   90.00
_cell.angle_beta   90.00
_cell.angle_gamma   90.00
#
_symmetry.space_group_name_H-M   'P 1'
#
loop_
_entity.id
_entity.type
_entity.pdbx_description
1 polymer ?
#
loop_
_entity_poly.entity_id
_entity_poly.type
_entity_poly.pdbx_seq_one_letter_code
_entity_poly.pdbx_strand_id
1 'polypeptide(L)'
;MAIGGSESENTLKQLIDVVGNDINVLIITAATSYKVDAENKYVDIFSRMGCQVDCIHAENRNELDMFDNFSKLADSDVVFFCGGDQSNISSCLLGTEFLTRMKKRIKKGLVVAGTSAGAMVFSSHMIYGGKNVPNMTPGLSFTPNIIIDTHFEERNRITRLSAAVEMSGGRLGIGISEDSAVLICGNNISVMGEGNVTLVTTDGYKVLKPGDKFKI
;
A
#
# COMPACT_ATOMS: atom_id res chain seq x y z
N MET A 1 -0.78 -4.75 -4.04
CA MET A 1 0.20 -3.95 -4.82
C MET A 1 0.59 -2.72 -4.03
N ALA A 2 1.87 -2.50 -3.79
CA ALA A 2 2.37 -1.32 -3.08
C ALA A 2 2.99 -0.35 -4.10
N ILE A 3 2.59 0.93 -4.06
CA ILE A 3 2.96 1.98 -5.03
C ILE A 3 3.77 3.05 -4.31
N GLY A 4 4.85 3.53 -4.94
CA GLY A 4 5.82 4.45 -4.34
C GLY A 4 5.35 5.89 -4.12
N GLY A 5 4.22 6.25 -4.69
CA GLY A 5 3.67 7.61 -4.71
C GLY A 5 3.82 8.28 -6.07
N SER A 6 3.16 9.41 -6.26
CA SER A 6 3.16 10.19 -7.52
C SER A 6 2.88 9.31 -8.75
N GLU A 7 2.01 8.32 -8.58
CA GLU A 7 1.68 7.33 -9.60
C GLU A 7 1.00 7.94 -10.83
N SER A 8 1.41 7.50 -12.01
CA SER A 8 0.72 7.77 -13.27
C SER A 8 -0.53 6.89 -13.42
N GLU A 9 -1.41 7.28 -14.34
CA GLU A 9 -2.54 6.43 -14.72
C GLU A 9 -2.08 5.09 -15.30
N ASN A 10 -0.92 5.04 -15.96
CA ASN A 10 -0.36 3.81 -16.48
C ASN A 10 -0.01 2.82 -15.36
N THR A 11 0.58 3.30 -14.27
CA THR A 11 0.88 2.47 -13.09
C THR A 11 -0.41 1.96 -12.42
N LEU A 12 -1.46 2.79 -12.32
CA LEU A 12 -2.76 2.35 -11.81
C LEU A 12 -3.45 1.37 -12.76
N LYS A 13 -3.32 1.56 -14.08
CA LYS A 13 -3.85 0.62 -15.06
C LYS A 13 -3.23 -0.76 -14.93
N GLN A 14 -1.94 -0.86 -14.61
CA GLN A 14 -1.30 -2.16 -14.35
C GLN A 14 -1.93 -2.90 -13.15
N LEU A 15 -2.46 -2.18 -12.13
CA LEU A 15 -3.24 -2.81 -11.06
C LEU A 15 -4.52 -3.43 -11.62
N ILE A 16 -5.23 -2.70 -12.47
CA ILE A 16 -6.48 -3.19 -13.07
C ILE A 16 -6.21 -4.40 -13.97
N ASP A 17 -5.16 -4.34 -14.79
CA ASP A 17 -4.77 -5.44 -15.69
C ASP A 17 -4.43 -6.74 -14.92
N VAL A 18 -3.97 -6.64 -13.67
CA VAL A 18 -3.70 -7.79 -12.78
C VAL A 18 -4.99 -8.41 -12.25
N VAL A 19 -6.00 -7.59 -11.94
CA VAL A 19 -7.24 -8.06 -11.31
C VAL A 19 -8.25 -8.56 -12.37
N GLY A 20 -8.37 -7.87 -13.48
CA GLY A 20 -9.26 -8.20 -14.59
C GLY A 20 -10.22 -7.07 -14.96
N ASN A 21 -11.32 -7.42 -15.62
CA ASN A 21 -12.35 -6.47 -16.05
C ASN A 21 -13.55 -6.45 -15.08
N ASP A 22 -14.38 -5.42 -15.20
CA ASP A 22 -15.64 -5.26 -14.43
C ASP A 22 -15.43 -5.37 -12.91
N ILE A 23 -14.40 -4.72 -12.40
CA ILE A 23 -14.01 -4.79 -11.00
C ILE A 23 -14.62 -3.65 -10.16
N ASN A 24 -14.86 -3.96 -8.89
CA ASN A 24 -15.28 -3.02 -7.87
C ASN A 24 -14.08 -2.57 -7.04
N VAL A 25 -13.77 -1.28 -7.07
CA VAL A 25 -12.68 -0.67 -6.29
C VAL A 25 -13.26 0.04 -5.07
N LEU A 26 -12.82 -0.33 -3.88
CA LEU A 26 -13.14 0.37 -2.64
C LEU A 26 -11.97 1.27 -2.24
N ILE A 27 -12.17 2.58 -2.29
CA ILE A 27 -11.18 3.58 -1.89
C ILE A 27 -11.29 3.83 -0.38
N ILE A 28 -10.15 3.86 0.32
CA ILE A 28 -10.07 4.25 1.73
C ILE A 28 -9.20 5.49 1.86
N THR A 29 -9.79 6.60 2.30
CA THR A 29 -9.15 7.92 2.39
C THR A 29 -8.64 8.26 3.80
N ALA A 30 -8.52 7.29 4.69
CA ALA A 30 -8.14 7.48 6.10
C ALA A 30 -6.77 8.19 6.31
N ALA A 31 -5.89 8.19 5.30
CA ALA A 31 -4.58 8.82 5.38
C ALA A 31 -4.60 10.35 5.29
N THR A 32 -5.63 10.94 4.70
CA THR A 32 -5.65 12.37 4.35
C THR A 32 -6.79 13.13 4.99
N SER A 33 -6.54 14.41 5.33
CA SER A 33 -7.59 15.35 5.71
C SER A 33 -8.36 15.90 4.48
N TYR A 34 -7.80 15.78 3.28
CA TYR A 34 -8.43 16.17 2.00
C TYR A 34 -9.17 14.97 1.38
N LYS A 35 -10.14 14.40 2.14
CA LYS A 35 -10.78 13.13 1.78
C LYS A 35 -11.58 13.21 0.48
N VAL A 36 -12.34 14.29 0.32
CA VAL A 36 -13.18 14.51 -0.87
C VAL A 36 -12.32 14.70 -2.13
N ASP A 37 -11.20 15.44 -2.01
CA ASP A 37 -10.30 15.62 -3.16
C ASP A 37 -9.63 14.31 -3.55
N ALA A 38 -9.23 13.51 -2.56
CA ALA A 38 -8.65 12.18 -2.79
C ALA A 38 -9.69 11.23 -3.41
N GLU A 39 -10.91 11.22 -2.91
CA GLU A 39 -12.02 10.48 -3.50
C GLU A 39 -12.23 10.87 -4.96
N ASN A 40 -12.45 12.16 -5.24
CA ASN A 40 -12.71 12.67 -6.58
C ASN A 40 -11.59 12.28 -7.55
N LYS A 41 -10.31 12.41 -7.13
CA LYS A 41 -9.16 12.01 -7.95
C LYS A 41 -9.25 10.54 -8.36
N TYR A 42 -9.39 9.64 -7.40
CA TYR A 42 -9.32 8.20 -7.69
C TYR A 42 -10.62 7.64 -8.25
N VAL A 43 -11.79 8.19 -7.90
CA VAL A 43 -13.06 7.86 -8.54
C VAL A 43 -12.99 8.20 -10.04
N ASP A 44 -12.51 9.40 -10.40
CA ASP A 44 -12.36 9.80 -11.81
C ASP A 44 -11.42 8.83 -12.56
N ILE A 45 -10.25 8.54 -11.99
CA ILE A 45 -9.25 7.67 -12.63
C ILE A 45 -9.80 6.24 -12.81
N PHE A 46 -10.31 5.60 -11.76
CA PHE A 46 -10.77 4.22 -11.85
C PHE A 46 -12.06 4.08 -12.66
N SER A 47 -12.97 5.06 -12.61
CA SER A 47 -14.17 5.07 -13.46
C SER A 47 -13.82 5.17 -14.95
N ARG A 48 -12.82 5.99 -15.33
CA ARG A 48 -12.31 6.03 -16.71
C ARG A 48 -11.68 4.71 -17.16
N MET A 49 -11.19 3.90 -16.22
CA MET A 49 -10.68 2.55 -16.48
C MET A 49 -11.79 1.48 -16.51
N GLY A 50 -13.06 1.87 -16.37
CA GLY A 50 -14.21 0.94 -16.42
C GLY A 50 -14.54 0.28 -15.09
N CYS A 51 -13.98 0.74 -13.96
CA CYS A 51 -14.27 0.18 -12.65
C CYS A 51 -15.54 0.79 -12.04
N GLN A 52 -16.26 0.01 -11.25
CA GLN A 52 -17.19 0.55 -10.26
C GLN A 52 -16.42 0.98 -9.02
N VAL A 53 -16.78 2.12 -8.43
CA VAL A 53 -15.98 2.71 -7.35
C VAL A 53 -16.87 3.10 -6.18
N ASP A 54 -16.51 2.59 -5.01
CA ASP A 54 -17.03 3.00 -3.71
C ASP A 54 -15.93 3.68 -2.88
N CYS A 55 -16.33 4.50 -1.91
CA CYS A 55 -15.39 5.15 -1.00
C CYS A 55 -15.82 5.03 0.47
N ILE A 56 -14.82 4.97 1.36
CA ILE A 56 -14.97 5.05 2.81
C ILE A 56 -14.12 6.19 3.34
N HIS A 57 -14.77 7.17 3.98
CA HIS A 57 -14.15 8.27 4.70
C HIS A 57 -14.15 7.99 6.21
N ALA A 58 -13.30 7.08 6.67
CA ALA A 58 -13.22 6.80 8.10
C ALA A 58 -12.22 7.74 8.79
N GLU A 59 -12.63 8.28 9.95
CA GLU A 59 -11.78 9.07 10.82
C GLU A 59 -11.38 8.31 12.09
N ASN A 60 -12.16 7.30 12.44
CA ASN A 60 -11.96 6.49 13.62
C ASN A 60 -12.45 5.04 13.41
N ARG A 61 -12.13 4.19 14.37
CA ARG A 61 -12.44 2.75 14.32
C ARG A 61 -13.94 2.46 14.28
N ASN A 62 -14.76 3.23 14.98
CA ASN A 62 -16.20 2.98 15.05
C ASN A 62 -16.88 3.22 13.70
N GLU A 63 -16.42 4.22 12.94
CA GLU A 63 -16.94 4.51 11.61
C GLU A 63 -16.62 3.38 10.62
N LEU A 64 -15.45 2.75 10.75
CA LEU A 64 -15.10 1.62 9.89
C LEU A 64 -15.96 0.38 10.15
N ASP A 65 -16.31 0.12 11.41
CA ASP A 65 -17.07 -1.07 11.80
C ASP A 65 -18.61 -0.89 11.63
N MET A 66 -19.04 0.05 10.78
CA MET A 66 -20.43 0.21 10.39
C MET A 66 -20.85 -0.84 9.35
N PHE A 67 -22.12 -1.24 9.38
CA PHE A 67 -22.67 -2.28 8.51
C PHE A 67 -22.47 -1.98 7.02
N ASP A 68 -22.72 -0.74 6.60
CA ASP A 68 -22.57 -0.33 5.18
C ASP A 68 -21.15 -0.49 4.68
N ASN A 69 -20.14 -0.25 5.52
CA ASN A 69 -18.74 -0.44 5.17
C ASN A 69 -18.36 -1.92 5.02
N PHE A 70 -19.01 -2.80 5.78
CA PHE A 70 -18.84 -4.25 5.58
C PHE A 70 -19.44 -4.72 4.27
N SER A 71 -20.57 -4.14 3.83
CA SER A 71 -21.17 -4.43 2.52
C SER A 71 -20.25 -3.97 1.39
N LYS A 72 -19.77 -2.72 1.44
CA LYS A 72 -18.79 -2.22 0.47
C LYS A 72 -17.54 -3.09 0.40
N LEU A 73 -16.98 -3.49 1.55
CA LEU A 73 -15.87 -4.43 1.58
C LEU A 73 -16.25 -5.79 0.98
N ALA A 74 -17.45 -6.30 1.23
CA ALA A 74 -17.89 -7.60 0.72
C ALA A 74 -18.00 -7.62 -0.82
N ASP A 75 -18.37 -6.52 -1.43
CA ASP A 75 -18.59 -6.40 -2.88
C ASP A 75 -17.32 -5.99 -3.64
N SER A 76 -16.26 -5.54 -2.96
CA SER A 76 -15.04 -5.06 -3.61
C SER A 76 -14.11 -6.18 -4.09
N ASP A 77 -13.45 -6.00 -5.23
CA ASP A 77 -12.36 -6.84 -5.75
C ASP A 77 -11.00 -6.25 -5.39
N VAL A 78 -10.95 -4.93 -5.28
CA VAL A 78 -9.77 -4.17 -4.88
C VAL A 78 -10.11 -3.25 -3.72
N VAL A 79 -9.24 -3.21 -2.70
CA VAL A 79 -9.23 -2.14 -1.70
C VAL A 79 -8.00 -1.27 -1.96
N PHE A 80 -8.21 0.01 -2.21
CA PHE A 80 -7.18 0.98 -2.51
C PHE A 80 -7.00 2.00 -1.38
N PHE A 81 -5.83 2.05 -0.77
CA PHE A 81 -5.47 3.03 0.26
C PHE A 81 -4.80 4.25 -0.35
N CYS A 82 -5.38 5.43 -0.14
CA CYS A 82 -4.80 6.70 -0.57
C CYS A 82 -3.52 7.04 0.20
N GLY A 83 -2.74 7.97 -0.36
CA GLY A 83 -1.59 8.57 0.30
C GLY A 83 -1.98 9.61 1.35
N GLY A 84 -1.00 10.02 2.17
CA GLY A 84 -1.14 10.98 3.26
C GLY A 84 -0.27 10.63 4.46
N ASP A 85 -0.85 10.47 5.65
CA ASP A 85 -0.18 10.00 6.86
C ASP A 85 -0.59 8.56 7.17
N GLN A 86 0.39 7.66 7.13
CA GLN A 86 0.19 6.24 7.42
C GLN A 86 -0.21 5.98 8.87
N SER A 87 0.12 6.86 9.79
CA SER A 87 -0.28 6.74 11.21
C SER A 87 -1.80 6.86 11.37
N ASN A 88 -2.45 7.70 10.56
CA ASN A 88 -3.90 7.82 10.54
C ASN A 88 -4.56 6.52 10.07
N ILE A 89 -4.02 5.89 9.01
CA ILE A 89 -4.54 4.60 8.53
C ILE A 89 -4.39 3.54 9.62
N SER A 90 -3.21 3.40 10.22
CA SER A 90 -2.97 2.38 11.24
C SER A 90 -3.83 2.60 12.48
N SER A 91 -3.98 3.82 12.97
CA SER A 91 -4.80 4.13 14.13
C SER A 91 -6.30 3.89 13.87
N CYS A 92 -6.75 4.13 12.65
CA CYS A 92 -8.14 3.92 12.23
C CYS A 92 -8.48 2.43 12.05
N LEU A 93 -7.56 1.63 11.49
CA LEU A 93 -7.86 0.23 11.11
C LEU A 93 -7.43 -0.81 12.14
N LEU A 94 -6.35 -0.58 12.89
CA LEU A 94 -5.84 -1.60 13.82
C LEU A 94 -6.87 -1.94 14.91
N GLY A 95 -7.15 -3.24 15.06
CA GLY A 95 -8.09 -3.76 16.06
C GLY A 95 -9.56 -3.72 15.64
N THR A 96 -9.89 -3.32 14.41
CA THR A 96 -11.27 -3.31 13.90
C THR A 96 -11.69 -4.69 13.35
N GLU A 97 -12.99 -4.94 13.38
CA GLU A 97 -13.58 -6.10 12.68
C GLU A 97 -13.43 -5.93 11.16
N PHE A 98 -13.48 -4.69 10.65
CA PHE A 98 -13.25 -4.37 9.24
C PHE A 98 -11.90 -4.91 8.74
N LEU A 99 -10.81 -4.62 9.47
CA LEU A 99 -9.48 -5.15 9.13
C LEU A 99 -9.45 -6.69 9.21
N THR A 100 -10.12 -7.26 10.20
CA THR A 100 -10.21 -8.73 10.36
C THR A 100 -10.90 -9.37 9.16
N ARG A 101 -12.01 -8.81 8.68
CA ARG A 101 -12.73 -9.26 7.49
C ARG A 101 -11.90 -9.06 6.23
N MET A 102 -11.25 -7.91 6.09
CA MET A 102 -10.34 -7.64 4.95
C MET A 102 -9.23 -8.70 4.87
N LYS A 103 -8.56 -9.03 5.98
CA LYS A 103 -7.54 -10.08 6.02
C LYS A 103 -8.08 -11.46 5.63
N LYS A 104 -9.32 -11.79 6.01
CA LYS A 104 -9.99 -13.03 5.58
C LYS A 104 -10.25 -13.01 4.06
N ARG A 105 -10.64 -11.86 3.50
CA ARG A 105 -10.90 -11.72 2.07
C ARG A 105 -9.62 -11.73 1.22
N ILE A 106 -8.51 -11.16 1.71
CA ILE A 106 -7.20 -11.26 1.03
C ILE A 106 -6.82 -12.74 0.80
N LYS A 107 -7.06 -13.60 1.77
CA LYS A 107 -6.83 -15.05 1.61
C LYS A 107 -7.76 -15.72 0.58
N LYS A 108 -8.82 -15.04 0.14
CA LYS A 108 -9.81 -15.50 -0.84
C LYS A 108 -9.71 -14.76 -2.18
N GLY A 109 -8.68 -13.94 -2.38
CA GLY A 109 -8.41 -13.28 -3.65
C GLY A 109 -8.66 -11.77 -3.68
N LEU A 110 -9.14 -11.13 -2.60
CA LEU A 110 -9.20 -9.66 -2.54
C LEU A 110 -7.80 -9.09 -2.77
N VAL A 111 -7.69 -8.18 -3.71
CA VAL A 111 -6.45 -7.45 -3.95
C VAL A 111 -6.42 -6.20 -3.07
N VAL A 112 -5.31 -5.97 -2.38
CA VAL A 112 -5.09 -4.72 -1.65
C VAL A 112 -4.00 -3.94 -2.36
N ALA A 113 -4.31 -2.69 -2.67
CA ALA A 113 -3.37 -1.74 -3.26
C ALA A 113 -3.30 -0.47 -2.40
N GLY A 114 -2.21 0.26 -2.53
CA GLY A 114 -2.07 1.54 -1.83
C GLY A 114 -0.87 2.32 -2.34
N THR A 115 -0.97 3.63 -2.26
CA THR A 115 0.06 4.56 -2.72
C THR A 115 0.69 5.32 -1.56
N SER A 116 1.99 5.53 -1.59
CA SER A 116 2.75 6.29 -0.58
C SER A 116 2.45 5.77 0.85
N ALA A 117 1.84 6.58 1.72
CA ALA A 117 1.40 6.18 3.05
C ALA A 117 0.50 4.92 3.02
N GLY A 118 -0.39 4.81 2.03
CA GLY A 118 -1.25 3.65 1.82
C GLY A 118 -0.49 2.36 1.49
N ALA A 119 0.71 2.44 0.93
CA ALA A 119 1.60 1.31 0.72
C ALA A 119 2.42 0.97 1.98
N MET A 120 2.89 1.98 2.68
CA MET A 120 3.75 1.80 3.88
C MET A 120 3.04 1.06 5.01
N VAL A 121 1.71 1.22 5.15
CA VAL A 121 0.93 0.52 6.19
C VAL A 121 0.86 -0.99 6.00
N PHE A 122 1.25 -1.54 4.85
CA PHE A 122 1.21 -3.00 4.59
C PHE A 122 2.20 -3.77 5.45
N SER A 123 3.28 -3.14 5.87
CA SER A 123 4.30 -3.72 6.75
C SER A 123 3.74 -4.06 8.13
N SER A 124 4.34 -5.04 8.81
CA SER A 124 4.08 -5.26 10.23
C SER A 124 4.83 -4.25 11.10
N HIS A 125 6.03 -3.86 10.67
CA HIS A 125 6.87 -2.82 11.24
C HIS A 125 6.88 -1.64 10.26
N MET A 126 5.98 -0.70 10.46
CA MET A 126 5.76 0.43 9.56
C MET A 126 6.63 1.61 9.97
N ILE A 127 7.38 2.18 9.04
CA ILE A 127 8.08 3.45 9.24
C ILE A 127 7.03 4.56 9.18
N TYR A 128 6.91 5.38 10.24
CA TYR A 128 6.01 6.54 10.24
C TYR A 128 6.76 7.88 10.22
N GLY A 129 8.07 7.89 10.43
CA GLY A 129 8.88 9.10 10.42
C GLY A 129 10.38 8.83 10.57
N GLY A 130 11.14 9.87 10.83
CA GLY A 130 12.59 9.82 10.93
C GLY A 130 13.30 10.02 9.59
N LYS A 131 14.48 10.63 9.62
CA LYS A 131 15.28 10.91 8.41
C LYS A 131 16.32 9.80 8.16
N ASN A 132 17.24 9.61 9.08
CA ASN A 132 18.29 8.56 9.01
C ASN A 132 17.96 7.40 9.94
N VAL A 133 17.45 7.70 11.13
CA VAL A 133 16.95 6.70 12.08
C VAL A 133 15.42 6.66 11.94
N PRO A 134 14.84 5.51 11.59
CA PRO A 134 13.41 5.39 11.41
C PRO A 134 12.69 5.38 12.75
N ASN A 135 11.54 6.08 12.79
CA ASN A 135 10.53 5.87 13.82
C ASN A 135 9.57 4.79 13.31
N MET A 136 9.39 3.74 14.07
CA MET A 136 8.58 2.58 13.65
C MET A 136 7.42 2.32 14.60
N THR A 137 6.32 1.82 14.05
CA THR A 137 5.09 1.46 14.76
C THR A 137 4.42 0.26 14.09
N PRO A 138 3.48 -0.43 14.74
CA PRO A 138 2.72 -1.48 14.05
C PRO A 138 1.94 -0.95 12.84
N GLY A 139 2.04 -1.67 11.72
CA GLY A 139 1.20 -1.48 10.53
C GLY A 139 0.15 -2.59 10.40
N LEU A 140 -0.51 -2.68 9.24
CA LEU A 140 -1.63 -3.60 9.03
C LEU A 140 -1.20 -5.06 8.86
N SER A 141 0.09 -5.33 8.67
CA SER A 141 0.67 -6.68 8.54
C SER A 141 0.10 -7.49 7.37
N PHE A 142 -0.08 -6.86 6.20
CA PHE A 142 -0.36 -7.60 4.97
C PHE A 142 0.91 -8.25 4.43
N THR A 143 2.08 -7.66 4.72
CA THR A 143 3.42 -8.15 4.35
C THR A 143 4.30 -8.25 5.61
N PRO A 144 4.12 -9.30 6.44
CA PRO A 144 4.70 -9.34 7.79
C PRO A 144 6.24 -9.36 7.82
N ASN A 145 6.89 -9.86 6.77
CA ASN A 145 8.35 -9.97 6.69
C ASN A 145 9.00 -8.89 5.81
N ILE A 146 8.21 -7.91 5.36
CA ILE A 146 8.68 -6.84 4.48
C ILE A 146 8.45 -5.50 5.16
N ILE A 147 9.43 -4.61 5.05
CA ILE A 147 9.34 -3.20 5.41
C ILE A 147 9.29 -2.40 4.12
N ILE A 148 8.23 -1.63 3.92
CA ILE A 148 8.05 -0.80 2.74
C ILE A 148 8.38 0.65 3.08
N ASP A 149 9.18 1.29 2.21
CA ASP A 149 9.42 2.72 2.22
C ASP A 149 9.19 3.30 0.81
N THR A 150 8.52 4.42 0.71
CA THR A 150 8.03 5.02 -0.55
C THR A 150 8.70 6.37 -0.83
N HIS A 151 8.52 6.94 -2.04
CA HIS A 151 9.29 8.12 -2.51
C HIS A 151 10.78 7.92 -2.27
N PHE A 152 11.27 6.73 -2.61
CA PHE A 152 12.50 6.20 -2.04
C PHE A 152 13.75 6.94 -2.54
N GLU A 153 13.92 7.01 -3.86
CA GLU A 153 15.04 7.72 -4.47
C GLU A 153 14.90 9.24 -4.30
N GLU A 154 13.69 9.76 -4.50
CA GLU A 154 13.37 11.20 -4.46
C GLU A 154 13.67 11.82 -3.09
N ARG A 155 13.55 11.03 -2.03
CA ARG A 155 13.81 11.48 -0.66
C ARG A 155 15.09 10.89 -0.04
N ASN A 156 15.94 10.23 -0.84
CA ASN A 156 17.21 9.61 -0.39
C ASN A 156 17.02 8.72 0.84
N ARG A 157 16.10 7.74 0.78
CA ARG A 157 15.66 6.96 1.94
C ARG A 157 16.49 5.71 2.24
N ILE A 158 17.57 5.47 1.51
CA ILE A 158 18.39 4.26 1.68
C ILE A 158 18.89 4.07 3.13
N THR A 159 19.46 5.12 3.75
CA THR A 159 19.96 5.04 5.13
C THR A 159 18.84 4.71 6.11
N ARG A 160 17.67 5.32 5.94
CA ARG A 160 16.50 5.09 6.79
C ARG A 160 16.00 3.65 6.68
N LEU A 161 15.85 3.14 5.46
CA LEU A 161 15.36 1.79 5.24
C LEU A 161 16.38 0.73 5.72
N SER A 162 17.69 0.96 5.50
CA SER A 162 18.74 0.07 6.02
C SER A 162 18.69 -0.03 7.55
N ALA A 163 18.56 1.12 8.23
CA ALA A 163 18.42 1.13 9.69
C ALA A 163 17.13 0.41 10.15
N ALA A 164 16.02 0.54 9.42
CA ALA A 164 14.77 -0.17 9.72
C ALA A 164 14.94 -1.70 9.57
N VAL A 165 15.64 -2.13 8.54
CA VAL A 165 15.97 -3.55 8.32
C VAL A 165 16.77 -4.12 9.49
N GLU A 166 17.82 -3.43 9.92
CA GLU A 166 18.64 -3.84 11.08
C GLU A 166 17.81 -3.88 12.37
N MET A 167 17.07 -2.82 12.68
CA MET A 167 16.23 -2.71 13.89
C MET A 167 15.11 -3.77 13.93
N SER A 168 14.67 -4.27 12.78
CA SER A 168 13.63 -5.29 12.68
C SER A 168 14.12 -6.73 12.73
N GLY A 169 15.42 -6.96 12.92
CA GLY A 169 16.03 -8.28 12.93
C GLY A 169 16.25 -8.86 11.52
N GLY A 170 16.53 -8.00 10.53
CA GLY A 170 16.90 -8.42 9.17
C GLY A 170 15.72 -8.76 8.26
N ARG A 171 14.55 -8.11 8.45
CA ARG A 171 13.46 -8.20 7.48
C ARG A 171 13.88 -7.60 6.14
N LEU A 172 13.24 -8.05 5.06
CA LEU A 172 13.47 -7.49 3.75
C LEU A 172 12.92 -6.05 3.68
N GLY A 173 13.78 -5.09 3.36
CA GLY A 173 13.38 -3.73 3.01
C GLY A 173 13.05 -3.62 1.52
N ILE A 174 11.94 -2.95 1.19
CA ILE A 174 11.57 -2.63 -0.19
C ILE A 174 11.36 -1.11 -0.26
N GLY A 175 12.31 -0.42 -0.88
CA GLY A 175 12.23 1.00 -1.24
C GLY A 175 11.58 1.15 -2.61
N ILE A 176 10.47 1.87 -2.69
CA ILE A 176 9.70 2.05 -3.93
C ILE A 176 9.78 3.52 -4.31
N SER A 177 10.38 3.83 -5.47
CA SER A 177 10.46 5.18 -6.00
C SER A 177 9.11 5.65 -6.54
N GLU A 178 8.97 6.94 -6.81
CA GLU A 178 7.75 7.50 -7.41
C GLU A 178 7.45 6.82 -8.75
N ASP A 179 6.17 6.73 -9.09
CA ASP A 179 5.63 6.03 -10.27
C ASP A 179 6.14 4.59 -10.47
N SER A 180 6.55 3.95 -9.37
CA SER A 180 6.90 2.53 -9.32
C SER A 180 5.95 1.77 -8.42
N ALA A 181 5.88 0.47 -8.62
CA ALA A 181 5.10 -0.41 -7.78
C ALA A 181 5.72 -1.79 -7.62
N VAL A 182 5.31 -2.49 -6.57
CA VAL A 182 5.57 -3.91 -6.40
C VAL A 182 4.26 -4.67 -6.24
N LEU A 183 4.08 -5.71 -7.04
CA LEU A 183 3.03 -6.69 -6.85
C LEU A 183 3.59 -7.86 -6.03
N ILE A 184 2.99 -8.12 -4.87
CA ILE A 184 3.37 -9.20 -3.96
C ILE A 184 2.28 -10.26 -4.00
N CYS A 185 2.62 -11.47 -4.43
CA CYS A 185 1.71 -12.62 -4.50
C CYS A 185 2.38 -13.83 -3.85
N GLY A 186 2.02 -14.11 -2.60
CA GLY A 186 2.75 -15.08 -1.77
C GLY A 186 4.22 -14.66 -1.63
N ASN A 187 5.12 -15.53 -2.05
CA ASN A 187 6.56 -15.27 -2.04
C ASN A 187 7.10 -14.64 -3.35
N ASN A 188 6.24 -14.44 -4.35
CA ASN A 188 6.66 -13.86 -5.62
C ASN A 188 6.43 -12.36 -5.60
N ILE A 189 7.43 -11.60 -6.04
CA ILE A 189 7.38 -10.15 -6.17
C ILE A 189 7.72 -9.78 -7.60
N SER A 190 6.93 -8.90 -8.18
CA SER A 190 7.14 -8.34 -9.52
C SER A 190 7.22 -6.82 -9.43
N VAL A 191 8.20 -6.22 -10.08
CA VAL A 191 8.37 -4.77 -10.20
C VAL A 191 7.52 -4.26 -11.36
N MET A 192 6.74 -3.22 -11.12
CA MET A 192 5.78 -2.61 -12.03
C MET A 192 5.95 -1.07 -12.01
N GLY A 193 5.27 -0.38 -12.92
CA GLY A 193 5.38 1.08 -13.06
C GLY A 193 6.58 1.47 -13.93
N GLU A 194 7.10 2.70 -13.75
CA GLU A 194 8.14 3.29 -14.59
C GLU A 194 9.48 3.50 -13.87
N GLY A 195 9.46 3.68 -12.56
CA GLY A 195 10.66 3.94 -11.75
C GLY A 195 11.28 2.67 -11.15
N ASN A 196 12.28 2.85 -10.30
CA ASN A 196 13.05 1.78 -9.70
C ASN A 196 12.47 1.29 -8.37
N VAL A 197 12.82 0.07 -8.02
CA VAL A 197 12.59 -0.52 -6.70
C VAL A 197 13.92 -0.98 -6.10
N THR A 198 14.20 -0.63 -4.87
CA THR A 198 15.43 -1.02 -4.17
C THR A 198 15.12 -2.06 -3.11
N LEU A 199 15.72 -3.24 -3.23
CA LEU A 199 15.73 -4.24 -2.16
C LEU A 199 16.86 -3.94 -1.19
N VAL A 200 16.56 -3.99 0.10
CA VAL A 200 17.54 -3.76 1.17
C VAL A 200 17.55 -4.96 2.12
N THR A 201 18.72 -5.49 2.37
CA THR A 201 19.00 -6.56 3.34
C THR A 201 20.11 -6.14 4.28
N THR A 202 20.45 -6.95 5.25
CA THR A 202 21.62 -6.73 6.13
C THR A 202 22.94 -6.79 5.36
N ASP A 203 22.97 -7.46 4.21
CA ASP A 203 24.20 -7.62 3.41
C ASP A 203 24.39 -6.49 2.39
N GLY A 204 23.41 -5.59 2.24
CA GLY A 204 23.44 -4.48 1.30
C GLY A 204 22.13 -4.26 0.56
N TYR A 205 22.21 -3.64 -0.61
CA TYR A 205 21.03 -3.35 -1.40
C TYR A 205 21.21 -3.69 -2.88
N LYS A 206 20.09 -3.90 -3.56
CA LYS A 206 20.01 -4.15 -5.01
C LYS A 206 18.89 -3.32 -5.62
N VAL A 207 19.19 -2.63 -6.71
CA VAL A 207 18.18 -1.89 -7.50
C VAL A 207 17.58 -2.81 -8.56
N LEU A 208 16.27 -2.80 -8.66
CA LEU A 208 15.46 -3.53 -9.62
C LEU A 208 14.71 -2.56 -10.53
N LYS A 209 14.44 -3.00 -11.75
CA LYS A 209 13.75 -2.22 -12.79
C LYS A 209 12.35 -2.81 -13.08
N PRO A 210 11.46 -2.04 -13.72
CA PRO A 210 10.20 -2.55 -14.22
C PRO A 210 10.37 -3.85 -15.03
N GLY A 211 9.53 -4.84 -14.72
CA GLY A 211 9.59 -6.18 -15.31
C GLY A 211 10.43 -7.19 -14.53
N ASP A 212 11.32 -6.74 -13.64
CA ASP A 212 12.08 -7.66 -12.79
C ASP A 212 11.15 -8.44 -11.84
N LYS A 213 11.52 -9.70 -11.61
CA LYS A 213 10.80 -10.61 -10.70
C LYS A 213 11.81 -11.26 -9.75
N PHE A 214 11.38 -11.46 -8.52
CA PHE A 214 12.19 -12.18 -7.53
C PHE A 214 11.28 -12.95 -6.56
N LYS A 215 11.89 -13.83 -5.79
CA LYS A 215 11.20 -14.65 -4.79
C LYS A 215 11.85 -14.43 -3.43
N ILE A 216 11.02 -14.29 -2.40
CA ILE A 216 11.44 -14.16 -0.98
C ILE A 216 11.19 -15.44 -0.23
#